data_72899a135089dbc8a5b1acb72232e35a
#
_entry.id   72899a135089dbc8a5b1acb72232e35a
#
_cell.length_a   1.000
_cell.length_b   1.000
_cell.length_c   1.000
_cell.angle_alpha   90.00
_cell.angle_beta   90.00
_cell.angle_gamma   90.00
#
_symmetry.space_group_name_H-M   'P 1'
#
loop_
_entity.id
_entity.type
_entity.pdbx_description
1 polymer ?
#
loop_
_entity_poly.entity_id
_entity_poly.type
_entity_poly.pdbx_seq_one_letter_code
_entity_poly.pdbx_strand_id
1 'polypeptide(L)'
;QETVSTDENAVGYDYVKSPMVGIFNSLKKLGRTEIKPGDKIAPDTVICAIEAMKMMCDIEAEISGELVEFMCNDGDQVEFGQLLAKVKK
;
A
#
# COMPACT_ATOMS: atom_id res chain seq x y z
N GLN A 1 20.83 2.30 1.64
CA GLN A 1 20.74 2.62 1.02
C GLN A 1 20.52 3.01 0.21
N GLU A 2 20.46 2.91 0.31
CA GLU A 2 20.45 3.41 -0.62
C GLU A 2 19.92 3.54 -1.84
N THR A 3 19.95 3.18 -2.61
CA THR A 3 19.46 3.07 -3.94
C THR A 3 17.98 3.03 -4.04
N VAL A 4 17.36 2.46 -3.10
CA VAL A 4 15.92 2.39 -3.05
C VAL A 4 15.29 3.76 -3.08
N SER A 5 15.92 4.70 -2.44
CA SER A 5 15.37 6.06 -2.40
C SER A 5 15.35 6.67 -3.80
N THR A 6 16.27 6.26 -4.65
CA THR A 6 16.27 6.75 -6.01
C THR A 6 15.02 6.32 -6.75
N ASP A 7 14.64 5.06 -6.60
CA ASP A 7 13.44 4.56 -7.26
C ASP A 7 12.20 5.23 -6.68
N GLU A 8 12.19 5.44 -5.40
CA GLU A 8 11.06 6.04 -4.73
C GLU A 8 10.81 7.45 -5.24
N ASN A 9 11.84 8.13 -5.66
CA ASN A 9 11.74 9.50 -6.14
C ASN A 9 11.70 9.60 -7.65
N ALA A 10 11.55 8.47 -8.34
CA ALA A 10 11.51 8.48 -9.79
C ALA A 10 10.30 9.28 -10.28
N VAL A 11 10.52 10.02 -11.37
CA VAL A 11 9.47 10.81 -11.96
C VAL A 11 8.35 9.90 -12.43
N GLY A 12 7.12 10.27 -12.10
CA GLY A 12 5.96 9.54 -12.56
C GLY A 12 5.45 8.48 -11.61
N TYR A 13 6.18 8.18 -10.53
CA TYR A 13 5.77 7.17 -9.57
C TYR A 13 5.75 7.70 -8.16
N ASP A 14 4.89 7.12 -7.36
CA ASP A 14 4.80 7.43 -5.95
C ASP A 14 4.50 6.12 -5.23
N TYR A 15 4.56 6.12 -3.91
CA TYR A 15 4.37 4.89 -3.14
C TYR A 15 3.46 5.14 -1.96
N VAL A 16 2.62 4.14 -1.66
CA VAL A 16 1.85 4.13 -0.42
C VAL A 16 2.72 3.46 0.62
N LYS A 17 2.93 4.12 1.75
CA LYS A 17 3.78 3.63 2.82
C LYS A 17 2.94 3.24 4.02
N SER A 18 3.41 2.26 4.78
CA SER A 18 2.70 1.81 5.95
C SER A 18 2.81 2.85 7.07
N PRO A 19 1.67 3.27 7.66
CA PRO A 19 1.71 4.22 8.77
C PRO A 19 1.90 3.52 10.11
N MET A 20 2.09 2.20 10.11
CA MET A 20 2.15 1.45 11.35
C MET A 20 2.84 0.12 11.13
N VAL A 21 3.19 -0.55 12.22
CA VAL A 21 3.74 -1.90 12.20
C VAL A 21 2.59 -2.88 12.32
N GLY A 22 2.60 -3.94 11.54
CA GLY A 22 1.56 -4.95 11.62
C GLY A 22 1.65 -5.96 10.50
N ILE A 23 0.54 -6.65 10.25
CA ILE A 23 0.46 -7.69 9.24
C ILE A 23 -0.39 -7.18 8.08
N PHE A 24 0.15 -7.29 6.88
CA PHE A 24 -0.54 -6.85 5.66
C PHE A 24 -1.67 -7.81 5.30
N ASN A 25 -2.84 -7.26 5.01
CA ASN A 25 -3.97 -8.03 4.53
C ASN A 25 -4.58 -7.32 3.34
N SER A 26 -4.72 -8.03 2.22
CA SER A 26 -5.38 -7.46 1.06
C SER A 26 -6.88 -7.38 1.33
N LEU A 27 -7.57 -6.49 0.63
CA LEU A 27 -9.01 -6.38 0.76
C LEU A 27 -9.68 -7.67 0.31
N LYS A 28 -9.11 -8.35 -0.67
CA LYS A 28 -9.65 -9.61 -1.16
C LYS A 28 -9.68 -10.65 -0.06
N LYS A 29 -8.61 -10.72 0.73
CA LYS A 29 -8.56 -11.69 1.84
C LYS A 29 -9.66 -11.41 2.85
N LEU A 30 -10.06 -10.16 2.98
CA LEU A 30 -11.10 -9.76 3.93
C LEU A 30 -12.51 -9.84 3.33
N GLY A 31 -12.63 -10.37 2.10
CA GLY A 31 -13.93 -10.48 1.45
C GLY A 31 -14.42 -9.16 0.87
N ARG A 32 -13.53 -8.19 0.70
CA ARG A 32 -13.85 -6.88 0.15
C ARG A 32 -13.32 -6.77 -1.27
N THR A 33 -13.82 -5.78 -2.02
CA THR A 33 -13.38 -5.55 -3.38
C THR A 33 -11.93 -5.06 -3.37
N GLU A 34 -11.07 -5.80 -4.05
CA GLU A 34 -9.65 -5.50 -4.10
C GLU A 34 -9.34 -4.45 -5.15
N ILE A 35 -8.39 -3.57 -4.85
CA ILE A 35 -7.84 -2.65 -5.84
C ILE A 35 -6.82 -3.42 -6.65
N LYS A 36 -6.91 -3.34 -7.97
CA LYS A 36 -6.07 -4.12 -8.87
C LYS A 36 -5.14 -3.21 -9.66
N PRO A 37 -4.02 -3.74 -10.16
CA PRO A 37 -3.17 -2.96 -11.06
C PRO A 37 -3.98 -2.39 -12.20
N GLY A 38 -3.80 -1.10 -12.48
CA GLY A 38 -4.56 -0.38 -13.48
C GLY A 38 -5.73 0.40 -12.93
N ASP A 39 -6.15 0.12 -11.70
CA ASP A 39 -7.25 0.86 -11.10
C ASP A 39 -6.77 2.23 -10.64
N LYS A 40 -7.64 3.21 -10.80
CA LYS A 40 -7.34 4.56 -10.33
C LYS A 40 -7.68 4.66 -8.85
N ILE A 41 -6.83 5.37 -8.13
CA ILE A 41 -7.01 5.55 -6.70
C ILE A 41 -7.00 7.03 -6.36
N ALA A 42 -7.69 7.37 -5.28
CA ALA A 42 -7.73 8.71 -4.72
C ALA A 42 -7.09 8.68 -3.34
N PRO A 43 -6.79 9.85 -2.75
CA PRO A 43 -6.16 9.86 -1.44
C PRO A 43 -6.95 9.14 -0.35
N ASP A 44 -8.27 9.09 -0.48
CA ASP A 44 -9.12 8.42 0.52
C ASP A 44 -9.51 7.00 0.13
N THR A 45 -8.93 6.48 -0.95
CA THR A 45 -9.21 5.10 -1.36
C THR A 45 -8.51 4.13 -0.40
N VAL A 46 -9.28 3.24 0.20
CA VAL A 46 -8.71 2.17 1.04
C VAL A 46 -8.15 1.11 0.13
N ILE A 47 -6.86 0.80 0.28
CA ILE A 47 -6.20 -0.18 -0.61
C ILE A 47 -5.87 -1.49 0.08
N CYS A 48 -5.79 -1.48 1.39
CA CYS A 48 -5.45 -2.69 2.14
C CYS A 48 -5.78 -2.43 3.61
N ALA A 49 -5.48 -3.42 4.45
CA ALA A 49 -5.63 -3.26 5.90
C ALA A 49 -4.41 -3.84 6.59
N ILE A 50 -4.05 -3.26 7.70
CA ILE A 50 -2.94 -3.73 8.52
C ILE A 50 -3.52 -4.20 9.85
N GLU A 51 -3.23 -5.44 10.21
CA GLU A 51 -3.64 -5.97 11.50
C GLU A 51 -2.55 -5.68 12.53
N ALA A 52 -2.93 -4.96 13.56
CA ALA A 52 -2.02 -4.61 14.65
C ALA A 52 -2.78 -4.71 15.96
N MET A 53 -2.20 -5.36 16.94
CA MET A 53 -2.79 -5.50 18.28
C MET A 53 -4.23 -6.02 18.23
N LYS A 54 -4.45 -7.01 17.35
CA LYS A 54 -5.74 -7.68 17.16
C LYS A 54 -6.82 -6.76 16.60
N MET A 55 -6.41 -5.64 16.00
CA MET A 55 -7.33 -4.73 15.33
C MET A 55 -6.95 -4.60 13.87
N MET A 56 -7.97 -4.51 13.03
CA MET A 56 -7.74 -4.36 11.60
C MET A 56 -7.92 -2.89 11.24
N CYS A 57 -6.87 -2.28 10.72
CA CYS A 57 -6.87 -0.86 10.38
C CYS A 57 -6.87 -0.68 8.88
N ASP A 58 -7.88 -0.03 8.34
CA ASP A 58 -7.93 0.28 6.91
C ASP A 58 -6.84 1.29 6.58
N ILE A 59 -6.15 1.04 5.48
CA ILE A 59 -5.07 1.91 5.04
C ILE A 59 -5.50 2.63 3.77
N GLU A 60 -5.57 3.96 3.86
CA GLU A 60 -5.89 4.79 2.70
C GLU A 60 -4.62 5.09 1.92
N ALA A 61 -4.79 5.27 0.62
CA ALA A 61 -3.64 5.53 -0.26
C ALA A 61 -2.92 6.83 0.09
N GLU A 62 -3.67 7.86 0.43
CA GLU A 62 -3.16 9.21 0.74
C GLU A 62 -2.46 9.87 -0.43
N ILE A 63 -2.50 9.24 -1.59
CA ILE A 63 -1.98 9.79 -2.84
C ILE A 63 -2.95 9.42 -3.93
N SER A 64 -2.91 10.12 -5.05
CA SER A 64 -3.77 9.82 -6.18
C SER A 64 -2.94 9.30 -7.34
N GLY A 65 -3.57 8.52 -8.21
CA GLY A 65 -2.91 7.98 -9.37
C GLY A 65 -3.49 6.64 -9.76
N GLU A 66 -2.66 5.84 -10.42
CA GLU A 66 -3.07 4.54 -10.90
C GLU A 66 -2.20 3.48 -10.24
N LEU A 67 -2.82 2.46 -9.66
CA LEU A 67 -2.06 1.40 -8.99
C LEU A 67 -1.23 0.63 -10.02
N VAL A 68 0.06 0.48 -9.73
CA VAL A 68 0.95 -0.33 -10.57
C VAL A 68 1.04 -1.75 -10.00
N GLU A 69 1.35 -1.86 -8.72
CA GLU A 69 1.46 -3.17 -8.07
C GLU A 69 1.52 -2.99 -6.56
N PHE A 70 1.18 -4.06 -5.86
CA PHE A 70 1.41 -4.12 -4.42
C PHE A 70 2.82 -4.63 -4.17
N MET A 71 3.45 -4.11 -3.14
CA MET A 71 4.82 -4.47 -2.79
C MET A 71 4.87 -5.51 -1.67
N CYS A 72 3.71 -5.90 -1.16
CA CYS A 72 3.59 -6.87 -0.06
C CYS A 72 2.56 -7.92 -0.41
N ASN A 73 2.67 -9.07 0.26
CA ASN A 73 1.70 -10.17 0.11
C ASN A 73 0.92 -10.35 1.41
N ASP A 74 -0.23 -11.01 1.31
CA ASP A 74 -1.04 -11.32 2.48
C ASP A 74 -0.20 -12.07 3.50
N GLY A 75 -0.28 -11.63 4.74
CA GLY A 75 0.43 -12.26 5.82
C GLY A 75 1.83 -11.72 6.07
N ASP A 76 2.31 -10.84 5.20
CA ASP A 76 3.63 -10.24 5.40
C ASP A 76 3.61 -9.27 6.57
N GLN A 77 4.68 -9.32 7.37
CA GLN A 77 4.85 -8.31 8.41
C GLN A 77 5.41 -7.06 7.78
N VAL A 78 4.81 -5.93 8.07
CA VAL A 78 5.26 -4.64 7.54
C VAL A 78 5.68 -3.74 8.67
N GLU A 79 6.68 -2.91 8.37
CA GLU A 79 7.23 -1.95 9.31
C GLU A 79 6.72 -0.55 8.99
N PHE A 80 6.85 0.35 9.94
CA PHE A 80 6.50 1.75 9.71
C PHE A 80 7.32 2.29 8.54
N GLY A 81 6.64 2.89 7.57
CA GLY A 81 7.31 3.48 6.41
C GLY A 81 7.62 2.49 5.30
N GLN A 82 7.31 1.22 5.50
CA GLN A 82 7.57 0.22 4.45
C GLN A 82 6.64 0.45 3.26
N LEU A 83 7.17 0.26 2.06
CA LEU A 83 6.38 0.47 0.84
C LEU A 83 5.32 -0.62 0.71
N LEU A 84 4.08 -0.21 0.54
CA LEU A 84 2.96 -1.13 0.39
C LEU A 84 2.52 -1.26 -1.05
N ALA A 85 2.55 -0.17 -1.80
CA ALA A 85 2.06 -0.18 -3.17
C ALA A 85 2.77 0.89 -3.99
N LYS A 86 2.94 0.59 -5.28
CA LYS A 86 3.52 1.52 -6.24
C LYS A 86 2.40 2.12 -7.06
N VAL A 87 2.41 3.43 -7.21
CA VAL A 87 1.34 4.17 -7.87
C VAL A 87 1.96 5.04 -8.96
N LYS A 88 1.33 5.03 -10.12
CA LYS A 88 1.75 5.90 -11.22
C LYS A 88 0.97 7.20 -11.14
N LYS A 89 1.70 8.29 -11.11
CA LYS A 89 1.08 9.62 -11.04
C LYS A 89 0.38 9.98 -12.34
#